data_88a0dd9f3c8537ab359e0b1b25e81135
#
_entry.id   88a0dd9f3c8537ab359e0b1b25e81135
#
_cell.length_a   1.000
_cell.length_b   1.000
_cell.length_c   1.000
_cell.angle_alpha   90.00
_cell.angle_beta   90.00
_cell.angle_gamma   90.00
#
_symmetry.space_group_name_H-M   'P 1'
#
loop_
_entity.id
_entity.type
_entity.pdbx_description
1 polymer ?
#
loop_
_entity_poly.entity_id
_entity_poly.type
_entity_poly.pdbx_seq_one_letter_code
_entity_poly.pdbx_strand_id
1 'polypeptide(L)'
;MATTPRISLPDAVSARPSYPEQIDDLLQLQKAAQKISSILDLDELIEKITGEVALSFGCLEATIYLHDEARGELVLTGVCGCTRYCKGDRKKIGKEGMVGHVAASGQMHYAPDVRKDPYYIACEESTLSEVAIPLHVDAKLVGVFSASHTELDAFSRAQLRLLQAFCSHAAVAVHNARRFQSERSEREAMDREAQEARTIQQALLPKSSPFIPGFVISGLSIPARALGGDWYDFIPFLDGRWGLVLADVSGKGTAAALLMSATRGMLRSLAEACCTPSETLTKLNSLLVDDFPAGKFVTLVYAVLDPDARSLTFSNAGHLLPLFIDGSGARFLDVERGLPLGLGCGDYSETTIALSEGSRLIFYSDGITEAVNPDEEEFGLERLAALAAGPEASAMSIADGVKTFADGAGVRDDASVVFVGVGKQEYSRPVLN
;
A
#
# COMPACT_ATOMS: atom_id res chain seq x y z
N MET A 1 -79.26 28.19 -41.79
CA MET A 1 -78.91 26.81 -41.58
C MET A 1 -77.49 26.64 -42.12
N ALA A 2 -76.46 26.64 -41.27
CA ALA A 2 -75.08 26.52 -41.64
C ALA A 2 -74.56 25.18 -41.03
N THR A 3 -74.19 24.27 -41.90
CA THR A 3 -73.69 22.97 -41.57
C THR A 3 -72.15 23.06 -41.26
N THR A 4 -71.77 22.75 -40.05
CA THR A 4 -70.40 22.67 -39.58
C THR A 4 -69.72 21.36 -40.09
N PRO A 5 -68.54 21.39 -40.67
CA PRO A 5 -67.86 20.15 -41.07
C PRO A 5 -67.23 19.47 -39.83
N ARG A 6 -67.50 18.17 -39.68
CA ARG A 6 -66.81 17.27 -38.73
C ARG A 6 -65.36 17.03 -39.20
N ILE A 7 -64.41 17.43 -38.38
CA ILE A 7 -62.99 17.03 -38.49
C ILE A 7 -62.88 15.63 -37.90
N SER A 8 -62.57 14.64 -38.71
CA SER A 8 -62.15 13.29 -38.28
C SER A 8 -60.70 13.32 -37.86
N LEU A 9 -60.46 13.04 -36.60
CA LEU A 9 -59.16 12.77 -36.08
C LEU A 9 -58.67 11.38 -36.58
N PRO A 10 -57.42 11.22 -37.02
CA PRO A 10 -56.87 9.90 -37.34
C PRO A 10 -56.58 9.12 -36.05
N ASP A 11 -57.19 7.94 -35.93
CA ASP A 11 -56.88 6.94 -34.93
C ASP A 11 -55.45 6.39 -35.16
N ALA A 12 -54.46 6.95 -34.46
CA ALA A 12 -53.18 6.29 -34.25
C ALA A 12 -53.02 6.03 -32.76
N VAL A 13 -53.77 5.11 -32.23
CA VAL A 13 -53.54 4.52 -30.91
C VAL A 13 -52.34 3.58 -31.05
N SER A 14 -51.14 4.09 -30.82
CA SER A 14 -49.98 3.22 -30.56
C SER A 14 -50.29 2.40 -29.31
N ALA A 15 -50.40 1.10 -29.45
CA ALA A 15 -50.65 0.18 -28.37
C ALA A 15 -49.60 0.42 -27.27
N ARG A 16 -50.03 0.78 -26.07
CA ARG A 16 -49.18 0.79 -24.89
C ARG A 16 -48.81 -0.64 -24.62
N PRO A 17 -47.49 -0.98 -24.39
CA PRO A 17 -47.11 -2.34 -24.04
C PRO A 17 -47.92 -2.79 -22.82
N SER A 18 -48.28 -4.08 -22.80
CA SER A 18 -49.04 -4.66 -21.70
C SER A 18 -48.22 -4.64 -20.39
N TYR A 19 -48.87 -4.53 -19.24
CA TYR A 19 -48.23 -4.54 -17.92
C TYR A 19 -47.26 -5.71 -17.73
N PRO A 20 -47.56 -6.96 -18.18
CA PRO A 20 -46.64 -8.09 -18.08
C PRO A 20 -45.34 -7.93 -18.89
N GLU A 21 -45.42 -7.36 -20.11
CA GLU A 21 -44.21 -7.12 -20.93
C GLU A 21 -43.27 -6.09 -20.30
N GLN A 22 -43.83 -5.03 -19.71
CA GLN A 22 -43.01 -4.03 -18.99
C GLN A 22 -42.28 -4.59 -17.75
N ILE A 23 -42.93 -5.55 -17.06
CA ILE A 23 -42.31 -6.22 -15.89
C ILE A 23 -41.20 -7.14 -16.33
N ASP A 24 -41.37 -7.89 -17.41
CA ASP A 24 -40.33 -8.79 -17.92
C ASP A 24 -39.11 -8.01 -18.42
N ASP A 25 -39.32 -6.91 -19.14
CA ASP A 25 -38.26 -5.97 -19.57
C ASP A 25 -37.45 -5.42 -18.38
N LEU A 26 -38.12 -5.01 -17.30
CA LEU A 26 -37.47 -4.52 -16.08
C LEU A 26 -36.67 -5.62 -15.36
N LEU A 27 -37.19 -6.83 -15.30
CA LEU A 27 -36.50 -7.97 -14.69
C LEU A 27 -35.24 -8.38 -15.49
N GLN A 28 -35.32 -8.35 -16.82
CA GLN A 28 -34.16 -8.60 -17.68
C GLN A 28 -33.10 -7.51 -17.51
N LEU A 29 -33.51 -6.24 -17.48
CA LEU A 29 -32.61 -5.12 -17.23
C LEU A 29 -31.91 -5.25 -15.85
N GLN A 30 -32.67 -5.58 -14.80
CA GLN A 30 -32.14 -5.75 -13.46
C GLN A 30 -31.11 -6.89 -13.39
N LYS A 31 -31.40 -8.05 -14.03
CA LYS A 31 -30.47 -9.15 -14.11
C LYS A 31 -29.18 -8.79 -14.86
N ALA A 32 -29.29 -8.09 -15.99
CA ALA A 32 -28.15 -7.62 -16.76
C ALA A 32 -27.30 -6.60 -15.95
N ALA A 33 -27.96 -5.63 -15.29
CA ALA A 33 -27.30 -4.66 -14.45
C ALA A 33 -26.56 -5.31 -13.25
N GLN A 34 -27.17 -6.32 -12.61
CA GLN A 34 -26.50 -7.06 -11.53
C GLN A 34 -25.25 -7.82 -12.01
N LYS A 35 -25.31 -8.44 -13.19
CA LYS A 35 -24.16 -9.16 -13.75
C LYS A 35 -22.97 -8.23 -14.02
N ILE A 36 -23.22 -7.04 -14.57
CA ILE A 36 -22.14 -6.10 -14.91
C ILE A 36 -21.59 -5.34 -13.69
N SER A 37 -22.41 -5.08 -12.66
CA SER A 37 -21.98 -4.31 -11.49
C SER A 37 -21.02 -5.05 -10.57
N SER A 38 -20.88 -6.38 -10.69
CA SER A 38 -19.95 -7.20 -9.91
C SER A 38 -18.57 -7.36 -10.56
N ILE A 39 -18.41 -6.94 -11.83
CA ILE A 39 -17.16 -7.08 -12.58
C ILE A 39 -16.27 -5.86 -12.30
N LEU A 40 -15.10 -6.09 -11.71
CA LEU A 40 -14.13 -5.04 -11.37
C LEU A 40 -13.03 -4.88 -12.42
N ASP A 41 -12.81 -5.90 -13.25
CA ASP A 41 -11.90 -5.78 -14.39
C ASP A 41 -12.57 -5.00 -15.51
N LEU A 42 -11.94 -3.93 -15.95
CA LEU A 42 -12.52 -3.01 -16.93
C LEU A 42 -12.68 -3.64 -18.31
N ASP A 43 -11.72 -4.44 -18.76
CA ASP A 43 -11.75 -5.06 -20.08
C ASP A 43 -12.81 -6.16 -20.14
N GLU A 44 -12.88 -7.02 -19.12
CA GLU A 44 -13.94 -8.04 -18.98
C GLU A 44 -15.32 -7.38 -18.91
N LEU A 45 -15.48 -6.31 -18.14
CA LEU A 45 -16.72 -5.56 -18.03
C LEU A 45 -17.19 -5.02 -19.38
N ILE A 46 -16.30 -4.37 -20.13
CA ILE A 46 -16.63 -3.78 -21.44
C ILE A 46 -17.00 -4.86 -22.45
N GLU A 47 -16.27 -5.96 -22.50
CA GLU A 47 -16.60 -7.11 -23.36
C GLU A 47 -17.97 -7.71 -23.01
N LYS A 48 -18.27 -7.79 -21.72
CA LYS A 48 -19.56 -8.28 -21.25
C LYS A 48 -20.71 -7.36 -21.65
N ILE A 49 -20.53 -6.03 -21.50
CA ILE A 49 -21.54 -5.04 -21.89
C ILE A 49 -21.80 -5.11 -23.38
N THR A 50 -20.77 -5.07 -24.24
CA THR A 50 -20.94 -5.08 -25.70
C THR A 50 -21.53 -6.38 -26.18
N GLY A 51 -21.10 -7.53 -25.65
CA GLY A 51 -21.61 -8.84 -26.02
C GLY A 51 -23.06 -9.08 -25.58
N GLU A 52 -23.43 -8.73 -24.36
CA GLU A 52 -24.80 -8.90 -23.85
C GLU A 52 -25.80 -8.03 -24.65
N VAL A 53 -25.44 -6.79 -25.01
CA VAL A 53 -26.29 -5.94 -25.83
C VAL A 53 -26.41 -6.46 -27.25
N ALA A 54 -25.30 -6.84 -27.89
CA ALA A 54 -25.33 -7.38 -29.26
C ALA A 54 -26.23 -8.61 -29.34
N LEU A 55 -26.16 -9.51 -28.38
CA LEU A 55 -26.98 -10.73 -28.32
C LEU A 55 -28.46 -10.43 -28.01
N SER A 56 -28.72 -9.56 -27.03
CA SER A 56 -30.10 -9.31 -26.55
C SER A 56 -30.93 -8.49 -27.52
N PHE A 57 -30.29 -7.59 -28.30
CA PHE A 57 -30.99 -6.71 -29.25
C PHE A 57 -30.77 -7.10 -30.72
N GLY A 58 -30.03 -8.19 -31.00
CA GLY A 58 -29.73 -8.66 -32.36
C GLY A 58 -28.92 -7.64 -33.18
N CYS A 59 -28.08 -6.85 -32.52
CA CYS A 59 -27.31 -5.81 -33.18
C CYS A 59 -26.25 -6.41 -34.12
N LEU A 60 -26.02 -5.77 -35.25
CA LEU A 60 -24.91 -6.06 -36.13
C LEU A 60 -23.58 -5.79 -35.43
N GLU A 61 -23.53 -4.67 -34.71
CA GLU A 61 -22.34 -4.17 -34.05
C GLU A 61 -22.72 -3.44 -32.74
N ALA A 62 -21.92 -3.63 -31.70
CA ALA A 62 -22.01 -2.87 -30.46
C ALA A 62 -20.61 -2.41 -30.05
N THR A 63 -20.48 -1.11 -29.74
CA THR A 63 -19.19 -0.50 -29.38
C THR A 63 -19.29 0.34 -28.13
N ILE A 64 -18.18 0.43 -27.39
CA ILE A 64 -17.99 1.36 -26.27
C ILE A 64 -16.73 2.19 -26.52
N TYR A 65 -16.93 3.49 -26.51
CA TYR A 65 -15.86 4.47 -26.48
C TYR A 65 -15.76 5.08 -25.10
N LEU A 66 -14.58 5.05 -24.48
CA LEU A 66 -14.35 5.71 -23.20
C LEU A 66 -13.75 7.10 -23.39
N HIS A 67 -14.14 8.04 -22.55
CA HIS A 67 -13.60 9.38 -22.57
C HIS A 67 -12.18 9.42 -21.96
N ASP A 68 -11.22 9.90 -22.76
CA ASP A 68 -9.87 10.26 -22.37
C ASP A 68 -9.86 11.76 -22.00
N GLU A 69 -10.04 12.06 -20.72
CA GLU A 69 -10.14 13.44 -20.23
C GLU A 69 -8.88 14.26 -20.50
N ALA A 70 -7.71 13.62 -20.45
CA ALA A 70 -6.44 14.30 -20.64
C ALA A 70 -6.27 14.82 -22.08
N ARG A 71 -6.86 14.11 -23.05
CA ARG A 71 -6.79 14.46 -24.46
C ARG A 71 -8.07 15.06 -25.04
N GLY A 72 -9.19 14.97 -24.29
CA GLY A 72 -10.51 15.41 -24.76
C GLY A 72 -11.02 14.59 -25.95
N GLU A 73 -10.71 13.30 -26.01
CA GLU A 73 -11.05 12.37 -27.08
C GLU A 73 -11.79 11.15 -26.56
N LEU A 74 -12.49 10.46 -27.45
CA LEU A 74 -13.07 9.16 -27.20
C LEU A 74 -12.13 8.07 -27.70
N VAL A 75 -11.90 7.02 -26.91
CA VAL A 75 -11.08 5.87 -27.28
C VAL A 75 -11.96 4.63 -27.37
N LEU A 76 -11.92 3.92 -28.49
CA LEU A 76 -12.62 2.65 -28.65
C LEU A 76 -12.01 1.59 -27.72
N THR A 77 -12.76 1.13 -26.74
CA THR A 77 -12.32 0.16 -25.75
C THR A 77 -13.07 -1.17 -25.86
N GLY A 78 -14.30 -1.15 -26.31
CA GLY A 78 -15.11 -2.35 -26.53
C GLY A 78 -15.72 -2.40 -27.91
N VAL A 79 -15.65 -3.58 -28.53
CA VAL A 79 -16.24 -3.82 -29.85
C VAL A 79 -16.73 -5.27 -29.94
N CYS A 80 -17.97 -5.42 -30.43
CA CYS A 80 -18.54 -6.70 -30.80
C CYS A 80 -19.17 -6.54 -32.18
N GLY A 81 -18.82 -7.43 -33.12
CA GLY A 81 -19.38 -7.44 -34.48
C GLY A 81 -18.64 -6.61 -35.53
N CYS A 82 -17.87 -5.59 -35.16
CA CYS A 82 -17.12 -4.74 -36.11
C CYS A 82 -15.78 -5.38 -36.52
N THR A 83 -15.48 -5.32 -37.82
CA THR A 83 -14.22 -5.82 -38.39
C THR A 83 -13.26 -4.70 -38.83
N ARG A 84 -13.75 -3.45 -38.89
CA ARG A 84 -13.01 -2.31 -39.42
C ARG A 84 -12.30 -1.46 -38.37
N TYR A 85 -12.89 -1.32 -37.18
CA TYR A 85 -12.31 -0.54 -36.09
C TYR A 85 -11.61 -1.47 -35.09
N CYS A 86 -10.48 -1.01 -34.56
CA CYS A 86 -9.69 -1.73 -33.58
C CYS A 86 -9.72 -1.04 -32.22
N LYS A 87 -9.65 -1.81 -31.15
CA LYS A 87 -9.45 -1.24 -29.80
C LYS A 87 -8.27 -0.27 -29.82
N GLY A 88 -8.44 0.92 -29.29
CA GLY A 88 -7.45 2.00 -29.30
C GLY A 88 -7.72 3.11 -30.31
N ASP A 89 -8.60 2.88 -31.30
CA ASP A 89 -9.01 3.93 -32.24
C ASP A 89 -9.64 5.13 -31.52
N ARG A 90 -9.35 6.33 -32.03
CA ARG A 90 -9.73 7.58 -31.37
C ARG A 90 -10.72 8.37 -32.21
N LYS A 91 -11.63 9.06 -31.54
CA LYS A 91 -12.63 9.97 -32.13
C LYS A 91 -12.63 11.30 -31.39
N LYS A 92 -12.68 12.39 -32.15
CA LYS A 92 -12.78 13.75 -31.58
C LYS A 92 -14.20 14.08 -31.21
N ILE A 93 -14.38 14.56 -29.97
CA ILE A 93 -15.68 14.98 -29.44
C ILE A 93 -16.21 16.15 -30.26
N GLY A 94 -17.49 16.06 -30.68
CA GLY A 94 -18.20 17.07 -31.48
C GLY A 94 -17.84 17.12 -32.98
N LYS A 95 -16.91 16.27 -33.46
CA LYS A 95 -16.41 16.34 -34.84
C LYS A 95 -16.51 15.05 -35.63
N GLU A 96 -16.45 13.90 -34.99
CA GLU A 96 -16.26 12.62 -35.68
C GLU A 96 -17.36 11.62 -35.34
N GLY A 97 -18.30 11.48 -36.25
CA GLY A 97 -19.36 10.48 -36.20
C GLY A 97 -20.45 10.76 -35.18
N MET A 98 -21.45 9.87 -35.13
CA MET A 98 -22.54 9.93 -34.16
C MET A 98 -22.02 9.88 -32.71
N VAL A 99 -21.03 9.06 -32.45
CA VAL A 99 -20.43 8.97 -31.11
C VAL A 99 -19.78 10.27 -30.66
N GLY A 100 -19.07 10.97 -31.56
CA GLY A 100 -18.52 12.30 -31.27
C GLY A 100 -19.59 13.36 -31.02
N HIS A 101 -20.67 13.35 -31.81
CA HIS A 101 -21.82 14.23 -31.61
C HIS A 101 -22.52 13.99 -30.27
N VAL A 102 -22.77 12.73 -29.91
CA VAL A 102 -23.39 12.32 -28.64
C VAL A 102 -22.52 12.70 -27.43
N ALA A 103 -21.21 12.54 -27.54
CA ALA A 103 -20.31 12.97 -26.49
C ALA A 103 -20.35 14.49 -26.24
N ALA A 104 -20.52 15.29 -27.29
CA ALA A 104 -20.61 16.75 -27.18
C ALA A 104 -21.99 17.24 -26.70
N SER A 105 -23.05 16.63 -27.20
CA SER A 105 -24.42 17.03 -26.85
C SER A 105 -24.87 16.49 -25.47
N GLY A 106 -24.31 15.40 -25.03
CA GLY A 106 -24.73 14.67 -23.81
C GLY A 106 -26.12 14.01 -23.96
N GLN A 107 -26.65 13.89 -25.16
CA GLN A 107 -27.96 13.33 -25.43
C GLN A 107 -27.88 12.12 -26.36
N MET A 108 -28.77 11.15 -26.14
CA MET A 108 -28.91 9.99 -27.03
C MET A 108 -29.28 10.47 -28.43
N HIS A 109 -28.65 9.90 -29.45
CA HIS A 109 -28.96 10.13 -30.84
C HIS A 109 -29.32 8.82 -31.53
N TYR A 110 -30.47 8.76 -32.23
CA TYR A 110 -30.94 7.60 -33.01
C TYR A 110 -31.15 7.97 -34.47
N ALA A 111 -30.46 7.26 -35.36
CA ALA A 111 -30.61 7.35 -36.80
C ALA A 111 -31.43 6.15 -37.32
N PRO A 112 -32.72 6.29 -37.59
CA PRO A 112 -33.54 5.21 -38.14
C PRO A 112 -33.18 4.85 -39.60
N ASP A 113 -32.52 5.75 -40.31
CA ASP A 113 -31.90 5.55 -41.64
C ASP A 113 -30.57 6.33 -41.65
N VAL A 114 -29.47 5.61 -41.43
CA VAL A 114 -28.12 6.21 -41.33
C VAL A 114 -27.69 6.99 -42.59
N ARG A 115 -28.25 6.65 -43.76
CA ARG A 115 -27.94 7.33 -45.04
C ARG A 115 -28.46 8.78 -45.09
N LYS A 116 -29.41 9.11 -44.20
CA LYS A 116 -29.99 10.46 -44.07
C LYS A 116 -29.48 11.23 -42.86
N ASP A 117 -28.66 10.59 -42.02
CA ASP A 117 -28.17 11.19 -40.80
C ASP A 117 -26.91 12.02 -41.06
N PRO A 118 -26.87 13.30 -40.67
CA PRO A 118 -25.74 14.19 -40.95
C PRO A 118 -24.47 13.85 -40.15
N TYR A 119 -24.60 13.08 -39.08
CA TYR A 119 -23.45 12.71 -38.19
C TYR A 119 -22.92 11.30 -38.46
N TYR A 120 -23.62 10.49 -39.28
CA TYR A 120 -23.21 9.14 -39.54
C TYR A 120 -21.91 9.08 -40.37
N ILE A 121 -20.99 8.26 -39.94
CA ILE A 121 -19.77 7.91 -40.68
C ILE A 121 -19.79 6.39 -40.90
N ALA A 122 -19.88 5.98 -42.17
CA ALA A 122 -19.99 4.57 -42.53
C ALA A 122 -18.82 3.72 -42.00
N CYS A 123 -19.18 2.70 -41.23
CA CYS A 123 -18.27 1.63 -40.81
C CYS A 123 -18.48 0.40 -41.69
N GLU A 124 -19.67 -0.14 -41.67
CA GLU A 124 -20.09 -1.30 -42.45
C GLU A 124 -21.16 -0.89 -43.46
N GLU A 125 -21.06 -1.35 -44.73
CA GLU A 125 -22.04 -1.03 -45.80
C GLU A 125 -23.43 -1.59 -45.50
N SER A 126 -23.53 -2.63 -44.68
CA SER A 126 -24.75 -3.29 -44.28
C SER A 126 -25.52 -2.53 -43.18
N THR A 127 -24.95 -1.54 -42.53
CA THR A 127 -25.62 -0.76 -41.48
C THR A 127 -26.70 0.13 -42.09
N LEU A 128 -27.95 -0.02 -41.59
CA LEU A 128 -29.10 0.80 -42.01
C LEU A 128 -29.65 1.65 -40.89
N SER A 129 -29.55 1.26 -39.63
CA SER A 129 -29.90 2.10 -38.49
C SER A 129 -28.87 2.01 -37.38
N GLU A 130 -28.70 3.09 -36.60
CA GLU A 130 -27.73 3.17 -35.48
C GLU A 130 -28.25 4.03 -34.35
N VAL A 131 -27.92 3.64 -33.11
CA VAL A 131 -28.15 4.43 -31.90
C VAL A 131 -26.85 4.67 -31.19
N ALA A 132 -26.61 5.89 -30.74
CA ALA A 132 -25.50 6.26 -29.85
C ALA A 132 -26.05 6.85 -28.54
N ILE A 133 -25.53 6.38 -27.42
CA ILE A 133 -26.03 6.69 -26.07
C ILE A 133 -24.86 7.14 -25.21
N PRO A 134 -24.94 8.34 -24.57
CA PRO A 134 -23.87 8.80 -23.70
C PRO A 134 -23.87 8.02 -22.39
N LEU A 135 -22.69 7.66 -21.92
CA LEU A 135 -22.46 7.04 -20.62
C LEU A 135 -22.08 8.15 -19.64
N HIS A 136 -23.01 8.56 -18.78
CA HIS A 136 -22.81 9.60 -17.78
C HIS A 136 -22.88 9.02 -16.37
N VAL A 137 -22.00 9.55 -15.48
CA VAL A 137 -22.14 9.43 -14.04
C VAL A 137 -22.22 10.84 -13.49
N ASP A 138 -23.33 11.18 -12.87
CA ASP A 138 -23.70 12.56 -12.52
C ASP A 138 -23.66 13.47 -13.76
N ALA A 139 -22.87 14.52 -13.75
CA ALA A 139 -22.68 15.42 -14.89
C ALA A 139 -21.46 15.09 -15.77
N LYS A 140 -20.74 14.00 -15.46
CA LYS A 140 -19.46 13.66 -16.09
C LYS A 140 -19.64 12.62 -17.18
N LEU A 141 -19.15 12.90 -18.39
CA LEU A 141 -19.10 11.93 -19.48
C LEU A 141 -18.05 10.87 -19.19
N VAL A 142 -18.44 9.61 -19.06
CA VAL A 142 -17.57 8.46 -18.93
C VAL A 142 -17.19 7.89 -20.30
N GLY A 143 -18.13 7.94 -21.25
CA GLY A 143 -17.95 7.43 -22.59
C GLY A 143 -19.22 7.50 -23.43
N VAL A 144 -19.23 6.80 -24.54
CA VAL A 144 -20.39 6.63 -25.44
C VAL A 144 -20.51 5.18 -25.83
N PHE A 145 -21.71 4.65 -25.72
CA PHE A 145 -22.11 3.35 -26.28
C PHE A 145 -22.75 3.57 -27.66
N SER A 146 -22.45 2.73 -28.64
CA SER A 146 -23.16 2.72 -29.94
C SER A 146 -23.56 1.30 -30.33
N ALA A 147 -24.72 1.17 -30.96
CA ALA A 147 -25.19 -0.08 -31.54
C ALA A 147 -25.81 0.13 -32.92
N SER A 148 -25.47 -0.71 -33.89
CA SER A 148 -25.96 -0.65 -35.27
C SER A 148 -26.74 -1.90 -35.65
N HIS A 149 -27.62 -1.77 -36.67
CA HIS A 149 -28.45 -2.86 -37.18
C HIS A 149 -28.55 -2.82 -38.73
N THR A 150 -28.82 -3.99 -39.34
CA THR A 150 -28.97 -4.16 -40.78
C THR A 150 -30.39 -3.83 -41.32
N GLU A 151 -31.31 -3.48 -40.46
CA GLU A 151 -32.68 -3.11 -40.82
C GLU A 151 -32.91 -1.61 -40.59
N LEU A 152 -33.82 -1.04 -41.38
CA LEU A 152 -34.26 0.34 -41.18
C LEU A 152 -35.17 0.40 -39.93
N ASP A 153 -35.00 1.46 -39.16
CA ASP A 153 -35.83 1.74 -37.97
C ASP A 153 -35.92 0.52 -37.01
N ALA A 154 -34.79 -0.18 -36.85
CA ALA A 154 -34.71 -1.46 -36.13
C ALA A 154 -35.00 -1.36 -34.63
N PHE A 155 -34.77 -0.18 -34.02
CA PHE A 155 -34.92 0.00 -32.59
C PHE A 155 -36.27 0.68 -32.27
N SER A 156 -37.20 -0.07 -31.70
CA SER A 156 -38.47 0.50 -31.20
C SER A 156 -38.20 1.47 -30.03
N ARG A 157 -39.18 2.35 -29.76
CA ARG A 157 -39.12 3.29 -28.62
C ARG A 157 -38.95 2.58 -27.26
N ALA A 158 -39.47 1.37 -27.10
CA ALA A 158 -39.31 0.59 -25.90
C ALA A 158 -37.84 0.10 -25.76
N GLN A 159 -37.30 -0.45 -26.83
CA GLN A 159 -35.87 -0.91 -26.85
C GLN A 159 -34.88 0.24 -26.64
N LEU A 160 -35.13 1.44 -27.23
CA LEU A 160 -34.29 2.62 -26.98
C LEU A 160 -34.29 3.04 -25.49
N ARG A 161 -35.47 2.99 -24.83
CA ARG A 161 -35.54 3.26 -23.38
C ARG A 161 -34.80 2.21 -22.54
N LEU A 162 -34.93 0.93 -22.91
CA LEU A 162 -34.18 -0.17 -22.22
C LEU A 162 -32.69 -0.02 -22.40
N LEU A 163 -32.20 0.22 -23.61
CA LEU A 163 -30.81 0.50 -23.92
C LEU A 163 -30.27 1.68 -23.12
N GLN A 164 -31.04 2.79 -23.06
CA GLN A 164 -30.65 3.97 -22.29
C GLN A 164 -30.56 3.67 -20.79
N ALA A 165 -31.52 2.92 -20.24
CA ALA A 165 -31.46 2.50 -18.84
C ALA A 165 -30.28 1.57 -18.56
N PHE A 166 -30.03 0.59 -19.45
CA PHE A 166 -28.87 -0.29 -19.36
C PHE A 166 -27.55 0.50 -19.42
N CYS A 167 -27.43 1.44 -20.36
CA CYS A 167 -26.25 2.30 -20.48
C CYS A 167 -26.01 3.17 -19.25
N SER A 168 -27.08 3.60 -18.56
CA SER A 168 -26.93 4.31 -17.28
C SER A 168 -26.30 3.43 -16.21
N HIS A 169 -26.69 2.17 -16.08
CA HIS A 169 -26.05 1.21 -15.17
C HIS A 169 -24.63 0.86 -15.61
N ALA A 170 -24.43 0.67 -16.92
CA ALA A 170 -23.10 0.40 -17.49
C ALA A 170 -22.13 1.55 -17.23
N ALA A 171 -22.60 2.80 -17.34
CA ALA A 171 -21.77 3.97 -17.01
C ALA A 171 -21.23 3.95 -15.58
N VAL A 172 -22.10 3.64 -14.60
CA VAL A 172 -21.71 3.51 -13.19
C VAL A 172 -20.73 2.37 -12.99
N ALA A 173 -20.99 1.20 -13.60
CA ALA A 173 -20.10 0.04 -13.50
C ALA A 173 -18.72 0.34 -14.09
N VAL A 174 -18.65 0.93 -15.27
CA VAL A 174 -17.40 1.33 -15.93
C VAL A 174 -16.64 2.39 -15.11
N HIS A 175 -17.34 3.38 -14.57
CA HIS A 175 -16.73 4.39 -13.70
C HIS A 175 -16.09 3.76 -12.46
N ASN A 176 -16.80 2.86 -11.80
CA ASN A 176 -16.31 2.15 -10.60
C ASN A 176 -15.12 1.25 -10.93
N ALA A 177 -15.17 0.49 -12.03
CA ALA A 177 -14.07 -0.37 -12.47
C ALA A 177 -12.80 0.45 -12.78
N ARG A 178 -12.94 1.59 -13.48
CA ARG A 178 -11.80 2.51 -13.75
C ARG A 178 -11.19 3.06 -12.45
N ARG A 179 -12.02 3.51 -11.52
CA ARG A 179 -11.54 3.98 -10.22
C ARG A 179 -10.80 2.90 -9.45
N PHE A 180 -11.39 1.73 -9.35
CA PHE A 180 -10.77 0.58 -8.66
C PHE A 180 -9.43 0.19 -9.28
N GLN A 181 -9.34 0.16 -10.61
CA GLN A 181 -8.09 -0.14 -11.32
C GLN A 181 -7.01 0.93 -11.08
N SER A 182 -7.39 2.23 -11.07
CA SER A 182 -6.47 3.33 -10.76
C SER A 182 -5.95 3.24 -9.33
N GLU A 183 -6.85 3.10 -8.35
CA GLU A 183 -6.50 2.97 -6.93
C GLU A 183 -5.61 1.75 -6.66
N ARG A 184 -5.89 0.64 -7.34
CA ARG A 184 -5.06 -0.57 -7.26
C ARG A 184 -3.65 -0.34 -7.82
N SER A 185 -3.55 0.27 -9.01
CA SER A 185 -2.26 0.56 -9.64
C SER A 185 -1.40 1.51 -8.81
N GLU A 186 -2.02 2.55 -8.22
CA GLU A 186 -1.34 3.49 -7.31
C GLU A 186 -0.83 2.77 -6.06
N ARG A 187 -1.66 1.92 -5.46
CA ARG A 187 -1.28 1.12 -4.30
C ARG A 187 -0.12 0.17 -4.60
N GLU A 188 -0.19 -0.56 -5.73
CA GLU A 188 0.87 -1.46 -6.17
C GLU A 188 2.20 -0.70 -6.46
N ALA A 189 2.13 0.55 -6.93
CA ALA A 189 3.30 1.39 -7.11
C ALA A 189 3.90 1.80 -5.76
N MET A 190 3.08 2.25 -4.81
CA MET A 190 3.51 2.60 -3.45
C MET A 190 4.13 1.40 -2.71
N ASP A 191 3.52 0.22 -2.83
CA ASP A 191 4.04 -1.01 -2.22
C ASP A 191 5.42 -1.40 -2.80
N ARG A 192 5.63 -1.21 -4.11
CA ARG A 192 6.95 -1.43 -4.75
C ARG A 192 8.01 -0.47 -4.23
N GLU A 193 7.71 0.84 -4.15
CA GLU A 193 8.62 1.84 -3.61
C GLU A 193 8.99 1.55 -2.15
N ALA A 194 8.00 1.17 -1.32
CA ALA A 194 8.23 0.78 0.05
C ALA A 194 9.12 -0.47 0.17
N GLN A 195 8.95 -1.46 -0.71
CA GLN A 195 9.77 -2.67 -0.74
C GLN A 195 11.21 -2.39 -1.18
N GLU A 196 11.43 -1.49 -2.13
CA GLU A 196 12.78 -1.04 -2.52
C GLU A 196 13.48 -0.33 -1.35
N ALA A 197 12.79 0.61 -0.70
CA ALA A 197 13.33 1.30 0.47
C ALA A 197 13.68 0.32 1.62
N ARG A 198 12.82 -0.70 1.85
CA ARG A 198 13.09 -1.78 2.81
C ARG A 198 14.39 -2.53 2.49
N THR A 199 14.60 -2.87 1.23
CA THR A 199 15.80 -3.58 0.79
C THR A 199 17.06 -2.76 1.07
N ILE A 200 17.02 -1.45 0.83
CA ILE A 200 18.12 -0.53 1.14
C ILE A 200 18.34 -0.46 2.65
N GLN A 201 17.26 -0.29 3.44
CA GLN A 201 17.36 -0.20 4.90
C GLN A 201 17.96 -1.48 5.51
N GLN A 202 17.51 -2.66 5.06
CA GLN A 202 18.09 -3.93 5.52
C GLN A 202 19.56 -4.10 5.16
N ALA A 203 20.01 -3.53 4.04
CA ALA A 203 21.42 -3.56 3.67
C ALA A 203 22.31 -2.68 4.58
N LEU A 204 21.72 -1.71 5.29
CA LEU A 204 22.42 -0.90 6.29
C LEU A 204 22.61 -1.64 7.61
N LEU A 205 21.73 -2.56 7.97
CA LEU A 205 21.86 -3.32 9.23
C LEU A 205 23.01 -4.33 9.17
N PRO A 206 23.57 -4.74 10.34
CA PRO A 206 24.61 -5.75 10.39
C PRO A 206 24.20 -7.06 9.74
N LYS A 207 25.01 -7.57 8.82
CA LYS A 207 24.73 -8.83 8.10
C LYS A 207 25.03 -10.07 8.94
N SER A 208 25.87 -9.93 9.96
CA SER A 208 26.25 -11.00 10.86
C SER A 208 26.64 -10.44 12.23
N SER A 209 26.46 -11.25 13.25
CA SER A 209 26.95 -10.95 14.58
C SER A 209 28.50 -10.99 14.61
N PRO A 210 29.15 -10.12 15.41
CA PRO A 210 30.59 -10.13 15.54
C PRO A 210 31.06 -11.41 16.24
N PHE A 211 32.19 -11.96 15.79
CA PHE A 211 32.85 -13.04 16.49
C PHE A 211 33.90 -12.46 17.45
N ILE A 212 33.62 -12.54 18.75
CA ILE A 212 34.51 -12.07 19.81
C ILE A 212 34.79 -13.26 20.75
N PRO A 213 36.04 -13.71 20.91
CA PRO A 213 36.37 -14.83 21.78
C PRO A 213 35.87 -14.61 23.21
N GLY A 214 35.16 -15.58 23.77
CA GLY A 214 34.60 -15.50 25.11
C GLY A 214 33.24 -14.72 25.21
N PHE A 215 32.72 -14.23 24.10
CA PHE A 215 31.43 -13.52 24.07
C PHE A 215 30.48 -14.12 23.03
N VAL A 216 29.21 -14.11 23.36
CA VAL A 216 28.08 -14.39 22.44
C VAL A 216 27.35 -13.09 22.22
N ILE A 217 27.44 -12.54 21.02
CA ILE A 217 26.77 -11.29 20.67
C ILE A 217 25.81 -11.58 19.54
N SER A 218 24.58 -11.09 19.66
CA SER A 218 23.58 -11.17 18.61
C SER A 218 22.67 -9.94 18.65
N GLY A 219 22.14 -9.57 17.49
CA GLY A 219 21.17 -8.50 17.36
C GLY A 219 20.08 -8.88 16.35
N LEU A 220 18.89 -8.43 16.58
CA LEU A 220 17.75 -8.61 15.69
C LEU A 220 16.83 -7.40 15.75
N SER A 221 16.29 -7.01 14.61
CA SER A 221 15.23 -6.02 14.52
C SER A 221 14.14 -6.53 13.59
N ILE A 222 12.89 -6.50 14.06
CA ILE A 222 11.68 -6.90 13.34
C ILE A 222 10.83 -5.66 13.17
N PRO A 223 10.76 -5.09 11.97
CA PRO A 223 9.95 -3.91 11.73
C PRO A 223 8.46 -4.26 11.72
N ALA A 224 7.63 -3.43 12.36
CA ALA A 224 6.16 -3.56 12.37
C ALA A 224 5.52 -3.23 11.01
N ARG A 225 6.19 -2.45 10.17
CA ARG A 225 5.75 -2.05 8.83
C ARG A 225 6.79 -2.41 7.77
N ALA A 226 6.59 -1.93 6.55
CA ALA A 226 7.58 -2.10 5.48
C ALA A 226 8.95 -1.51 5.86
N LEU A 227 8.96 -0.37 6.58
CA LEU A 227 10.13 0.33 7.07
C LEU A 227 10.02 0.54 8.57
N GLY A 228 11.13 0.34 9.31
CA GLY A 228 11.23 0.53 10.75
C GLY A 228 12.01 1.79 11.14
N GLY A 229 11.73 2.32 12.34
CA GLY A 229 12.54 3.34 13.02
C GLY A 229 13.68 2.73 13.83
N ASP A 230 13.46 1.51 14.34
CA ASP A 230 14.44 0.78 15.13
C ASP A 230 15.65 0.32 14.32
N TRP A 231 16.78 0.33 14.96
CA TRP A 231 18.00 -0.25 14.41
C TRP A 231 19.00 -0.63 15.50
N TYR A 232 19.85 -1.59 15.16
CA TYR A 232 21.01 -1.95 15.96
C TYR A 232 22.27 -1.94 15.08
N ASP A 233 23.41 -1.81 15.71
CA ASP A 233 24.69 -1.85 14.99
C ASP A 233 25.81 -2.45 15.82
N PHE A 234 26.82 -2.97 15.12
CA PHE A 234 28.08 -3.47 15.66
C PHE A 234 29.23 -2.77 14.95
N ILE A 235 30.03 -2.01 15.70
CA ILE A 235 31.08 -1.16 15.15
C ILE A 235 32.41 -1.64 15.64
N PRO A 236 33.25 -2.29 14.78
CA PRO A 236 34.60 -2.72 15.19
C PRO A 236 35.53 -1.52 15.33
N PHE A 237 36.34 -1.49 16.37
CA PHE A 237 37.45 -0.56 16.54
C PHE A 237 38.78 -1.19 16.24
N LEU A 238 39.77 -0.35 15.85
CA LEU A 238 41.10 -0.82 15.50
C LEU A 238 41.90 -1.41 16.71
N ASP A 239 41.51 -1.03 17.91
CA ASP A 239 42.13 -1.51 19.17
C ASP A 239 41.50 -2.82 19.72
N GLY A 240 40.58 -3.43 18.97
CA GLY A 240 39.91 -4.67 19.34
C GLY A 240 38.61 -4.49 20.14
N ARG A 241 38.28 -3.28 20.56
CA ARG A 241 36.98 -2.97 21.17
C ARG A 241 35.83 -2.98 20.14
N TRP A 242 34.62 -3.02 20.63
CA TRP A 242 33.42 -3.04 19.79
C TRP A 242 32.36 -2.06 20.29
N GLY A 243 31.84 -1.22 19.38
CA GLY A 243 30.66 -0.43 19.61
C GLY A 243 29.40 -1.26 19.40
N LEU A 244 28.49 -1.21 20.34
CA LEU A 244 27.17 -1.86 20.29
C LEU A 244 26.11 -0.78 20.38
N VAL A 245 25.11 -0.81 19.52
CA VAL A 245 24.07 0.21 19.42
C VAL A 245 22.71 -0.46 19.40
N LEU A 246 21.76 0.12 20.12
CA LEU A 246 20.32 -0.07 19.89
C LEU A 246 19.65 1.29 19.96
N ALA A 247 18.77 1.58 19.00
CA ALA A 247 18.08 2.86 18.91
C ALA A 247 16.69 2.69 18.34
N ASP A 248 15.81 3.59 18.75
CA ASP A 248 14.45 3.72 18.27
C ASP A 248 14.15 5.18 17.91
N VAL A 249 13.62 5.41 16.71
CA VAL A 249 13.27 6.71 16.16
C VAL A 249 11.78 6.97 16.34
N SER A 250 11.44 8.09 16.96
CA SER A 250 10.06 8.51 17.18
C SER A 250 9.22 8.56 15.90
N GLY A 251 8.12 7.79 15.87
CA GLY A 251 7.21 7.66 14.73
C GLY A 251 7.50 6.42 13.89
N LYS A 252 6.78 6.25 12.78
CA LYS A 252 6.80 5.00 11.99
C LYS A 252 6.89 5.29 10.50
N GLY A 253 7.36 4.32 9.72
CA GLY A 253 7.40 4.35 8.26
C GLY A 253 8.57 5.18 7.70
N THR A 254 8.40 5.72 6.50
CA THR A 254 9.49 6.34 5.70
C THR A 254 10.24 7.46 6.44
N ALA A 255 9.52 8.31 7.18
CA ALA A 255 10.16 9.41 7.92
C ALA A 255 11.10 8.88 9.02
N ALA A 256 10.65 7.91 9.81
CA ALA A 256 11.49 7.28 10.84
C ALA A 256 12.70 6.55 10.22
N ALA A 257 12.50 5.84 9.12
CA ALA A 257 13.56 5.15 8.39
C ALA A 257 14.65 6.07 7.83
N LEU A 258 14.27 7.26 7.35
CA LEU A 258 15.23 8.28 6.89
C LEU A 258 16.05 8.84 8.06
N LEU A 259 15.40 9.20 9.17
CA LEU A 259 16.08 9.70 10.37
C LEU A 259 17.00 8.64 10.98
N MET A 260 16.55 7.38 11.01
CA MET A 260 17.37 6.23 11.40
C MET A 260 18.65 6.15 10.55
N SER A 261 18.52 6.20 9.24
CA SER A 261 19.64 6.06 8.31
C SER A 261 20.67 7.19 8.49
N ALA A 262 20.19 8.44 8.66
CA ALA A 262 21.03 9.59 8.93
C ALA A 262 21.76 9.47 10.29
N THR A 263 21.01 9.18 11.36
CA THR A 263 21.54 9.03 12.71
C THR A 263 22.59 7.94 12.77
N ARG A 264 22.31 6.78 12.15
CA ARG A 264 23.25 5.66 12.07
C ARG A 264 24.57 6.05 11.37
N GLY A 265 24.46 6.73 10.22
CA GLY A 265 25.64 7.19 9.48
C GLY A 265 26.51 8.15 10.28
N MET A 266 25.89 9.13 10.95
CA MET A 266 26.56 10.09 11.82
C MET A 266 27.21 9.39 13.02
N LEU A 267 26.51 8.48 13.71
CA LEU A 267 27.02 7.74 14.83
C LEU A 267 28.26 6.91 14.45
N ARG A 268 28.25 6.17 13.33
CA ARG A 268 29.41 5.39 12.89
C ARG A 268 30.63 6.27 12.63
N SER A 269 30.45 7.44 12.04
CA SER A 269 31.54 8.39 11.79
C SER A 269 32.10 8.99 13.10
N LEU A 270 31.23 9.30 14.06
CA LEU A 270 31.65 9.84 15.36
C LEU A 270 32.30 8.77 16.24
N ALA A 271 31.83 7.51 16.18
CA ALA A 271 32.38 6.40 16.96
C ALA A 271 33.86 6.13 16.65
N GLU A 272 34.32 6.41 15.43
CA GLU A 272 35.74 6.33 15.07
C GLU A 272 36.59 7.49 15.62
N ALA A 273 35.94 8.65 15.83
CA ALA A 273 36.62 9.88 16.21
C ALA A 273 36.58 10.18 17.72
N CYS A 274 35.61 9.63 18.45
CA CYS A 274 35.39 9.88 19.87
C CYS A 274 35.94 8.72 20.70
N CYS A 275 36.43 9.06 21.92
CA CYS A 275 37.03 8.06 22.80
C CYS A 275 36.02 7.34 23.68
N THR A 276 34.86 7.96 23.94
CA THR A 276 33.89 7.45 24.92
C THR A 276 32.46 7.50 24.43
N PRO A 277 31.55 6.67 24.97
CA PRO A 277 30.13 6.69 24.64
C PRO A 277 29.45 8.04 24.90
N SER A 278 29.73 8.70 26.02
CA SER A 278 29.11 9.98 26.37
C SER A 278 29.53 11.09 25.42
N GLU A 279 30.82 11.15 25.07
CA GLU A 279 31.34 12.12 24.09
C GLU A 279 30.70 11.90 22.71
N THR A 280 30.55 10.65 22.30
CA THR A 280 29.89 10.29 21.03
C THR A 280 28.45 10.74 21.01
N LEU A 281 27.65 10.46 22.06
CA LEU A 281 26.25 10.86 22.13
C LEU A 281 26.08 12.39 22.22
N THR A 282 26.95 13.08 22.97
CA THR A 282 26.92 14.55 23.09
C THR A 282 27.15 15.20 21.72
N LYS A 283 28.17 14.74 20.98
CA LYS A 283 28.44 15.24 19.63
C LYS A 283 27.33 14.89 18.65
N LEU A 284 26.82 13.65 18.70
CA LEU A 284 25.71 13.22 17.86
C LEU A 284 24.47 14.08 18.11
N ASN A 285 24.13 14.30 19.38
CA ASN A 285 22.97 15.11 19.74
C ASN A 285 23.11 16.56 19.22
N SER A 286 24.29 17.16 19.34
CA SER A 286 24.52 18.52 18.82
C SER A 286 24.31 18.66 17.33
N LEU A 287 24.54 17.61 16.55
CA LEU A 287 24.23 17.60 15.11
C LEU A 287 22.74 17.40 14.83
N LEU A 288 22.06 16.57 15.64
CA LEU A 288 20.67 16.20 15.38
C LEU A 288 19.67 17.28 15.86
N VAL A 289 19.99 18.06 16.88
CA VAL A 289 19.09 19.11 17.41
C VAL A 289 18.76 20.15 16.35
N ASP A 290 19.72 20.51 15.50
CA ASP A 290 19.53 21.51 14.44
C ASP A 290 18.88 20.91 13.17
N ASP A 291 19.07 19.60 12.91
CA ASP A 291 18.65 18.94 11.67
C ASP A 291 17.29 18.24 11.79
N PHE A 292 16.85 17.91 13.01
CA PHE A 292 15.62 17.14 13.19
C PHE A 292 14.37 18.02 13.09
N PRO A 293 13.32 17.54 12.40
CA PRO A 293 12.02 18.20 12.42
C PRO A 293 11.46 18.28 13.85
N ALA A 294 10.75 19.36 14.16
CA ALA A 294 10.17 19.58 15.49
C ALA A 294 9.33 18.37 15.97
N GLY A 295 9.62 17.90 17.18
CA GLY A 295 8.94 16.76 17.80
C GLY A 295 9.43 15.39 17.34
N LYS A 296 10.50 15.33 16.56
CA LYS A 296 11.21 14.08 16.23
C LYS A 296 12.43 13.91 17.12
N PHE A 297 12.66 12.69 17.57
CA PHE A 297 13.75 12.33 18.45
C PHE A 297 14.17 10.88 18.25
N VAL A 298 15.32 10.53 18.81
CA VAL A 298 15.82 9.15 18.83
C VAL A 298 16.13 8.79 20.27
N THR A 299 15.56 7.68 20.75
CA THR A 299 16.09 7.04 21.96
C THR A 299 17.22 6.10 21.55
N LEU A 300 18.33 6.13 22.27
CA LEU A 300 19.51 5.36 21.88
C LEU A 300 20.34 4.94 23.08
N VAL A 301 20.79 3.69 23.08
CA VAL A 301 21.88 3.23 23.94
C VAL A 301 23.10 2.93 23.07
N TYR A 302 24.22 3.53 23.45
CA TYR A 302 25.52 3.27 22.81
C TYR A 302 26.49 2.73 23.83
N ALA A 303 27.05 1.56 23.56
CA ALA A 303 27.97 0.85 24.44
C ALA A 303 29.27 0.52 23.73
N VAL A 304 30.37 0.55 24.47
CA VAL A 304 31.69 0.08 24.03
C VAL A 304 32.07 -1.12 24.87
N LEU A 305 32.17 -2.28 24.22
CA LEU A 305 32.67 -3.52 24.81
C LEU A 305 34.20 -3.56 24.68
N ASP A 306 34.88 -3.75 25.81
CA ASP A 306 36.27 -4.07 25.89
C ASP A 306 36.42 -5.56 26.24
N PRO A 307 36.76 -6.41 25.26
CA PRO A 307 36.90 -7.86 25.50
C PRO A 307 38.07 -8.23 26.43
N ASP A 308 39.17 -7.48 26.37
CA ASP A 308 40.36 -7.75 27.17
C ASP A 308 40.14 -7.37 28.64
N ALA A 309 39.54 -6.22 28.89
CA ALA A 309 39.17 -5.77 30.22
C ALA A 309 37.89 -6.47 30.76
N ARG A 310 37.18 -7.26 29.93
CA ARG A 310 35.85 -7.82 30.23
C ARG A 310 34.92 -6.80 30.84
N SER A 311 34.83 -5.67 30.21
CA SER A 311 33.98 -4.55 30.66
C SER A 311 33.14 -3.98 29.50
N LEU A 312 32.02 -3.41 29.86
CA LEU A 312 31.18 -2.68 28.92
C LEU A 312 30.87 -1.33 29.51
N THR A 313 31.24 -0.27 28.78
CA THR A 313 30.94 1.11 29.12
C THR A 313 29.85 1.61 28.18
N PHE A 314 28.76 2.17 28.71
CA PHE A 314 27.65 2.65 27.88
C PHE A 314 27.09 3.95 28.39
N SER A 315 26.41 4.66 27.48
CA SER A 315 25.68 5.87 27.70
C SER A 315 24.27 5.73 27.13
N ASN A 316 23.26 6.36 27.77
CA ASN A 316 21.85 6.17 27.44
C ASN A 316 21.18 7.51 27.15
N ALA A 317 20.72 7.69 25.92
CA ALA A 317 19.96 8.85 25.46
C ALA A 317 18.44 8.53 25.48
N GLY A 318 17.87 8.47 26.67
CA GLY A 318 16.40 8.29 26.85
C GLY A 318 15.85 6.90 26.46
N HIS A 319 16.70 5.92 26.24
CA HIS A 319 16.27 4.57 25.87
C HIS A 319 15.88 3.75 27.11
N LEU A 320 15.24 2.57 26.92
CA LEU A 320 14.85 1.68 28.00
C LEU A 320 16.07 1.19 28.81
N LEU A 321 15.84 0.87 30.09
CA LEU A 321 16.92 0.39 30.96
C LEU A 321 17.37 -1.01 30.52
N PRO A 322 18.69 -1.25 30.39
CA PRO A 322 19.20 -2.56 30.01
C PRO A 322 18.89 -3.63 31.07
N LEU A 323 18.52 -4.83 30.65
CA LEU A 323 18.37 -5.98 31.51
C LEU A 323 19.74 -6.67 31.68
N PHE A 324 20.19 -6.79 32.92
CA PHE A 324 21.42 -7.48 33.27
C PHE A 324 21.14 -8.73 34.09
N ILE A 325 21.80 -9.84 33.75
CA ILE A 325 21.66 -11.13 34.40
C ILE A 325 23.04 -11.64 34.79
N ASP A 326 23.21 -11.97 36.04
CA ASP A 326 24.45 -12.57 36.58
C ASP A 326 24.12 -13.64 37.66
N GLY A 327 25.13 -14.08 38.39
CA GLY A 327 24.95 -15.07 39.49
C GLY A 327 24.02 -14.62 40.60
N SER A 328 23.66 -13.33 40.70
CA SER A 328 22.71 -12.79 41.68
C SER A 328 21.26 -12.75 41.15
N GLY A 329 21.07 -13.03 39.86
CA GLY A 329 19.74 -13.01 39.20
C GLY A 329 19.61 -11.95 38.13
N ALA A 330 18.36 -11.71 37.67
CA ALA A 330 18.02 -10.72 36.65
C ALA A 330 17.65 -9.40 37.32
N ARG A 331 18.20 -8.30 36.83
CA ARG A 331 17.86 -6.93 37.28
C ARG A 331 18.01 -5.93 36.14
N PHE A 332 17.23 -4.87 36.20
CA PHE A 332 17.42 -3.71 35.31
C PHE A 332 18.53 -2.83 35.89
N LEU A 333 19.45 -2.39 35.01
CA LEU A 333 20.51 -1.50 35.43
C LEU A 333 19.92 -0.11 35.66
N ASP A 334 19.99 0.37 36.89
CA ASP A 334 19.63 1.74 37.24
C ASP A 334 20.76 2.67 36.80
N VAL A 335 20.60 3.28 35.63
CA VAL A 335 21.57 4.16 35.01
C VAL A 335 20.93 5.51 34.73
N GLU A 336 21.73 6.55 34.84
CA GLU A 336 21.28 7.89 34.47
C GLU A 336 20.93 7.94 32.99
N ARG A 337 19.69 8.32 32.68
CA ARG A 337 19.23 8.50 31.30
C ARG A 337 19.28 9.98 30.94
N GLY A 338 20.03 10.31 29.89
CA GLY A 338 19.99 11.61 29.25
C GLY A 338 18.69 11.81 28.46
N LEU A 339 18.51 13.01 27.94
CA LEU A 339 17.40 13.29 27.02
C LEU A 339 17.53 12.48 25.73
N PRO A 340 16.44 12.05 25.09
CA PRO A 340 16.48 11.53 23.74
C PRO A 340 17.20 12.50 22.78
N LEU A 341 17.93 11.96 21.83
CA LEU A 341 18.67 12.76 20.84
C LEU A 341 17.69 13.59 19.97
N GLY A 342 18.04 14.85 19.71
CA GLY A 342 17.23 15.76 18.89
C GLY A 342 16.16 16.55 19.67
N LEU A 343 15.92 16.29 20.98
CA LEU A 343 14.95 17.05 21.78
C LEU A 343 15.50 18.33 22.40
N GLY A 344 16.83 18.48 22.48
CA GLY A 344 17.47 19.64 23.07
C GLY A 344 18.89 19.35 23.48
N CYS A 345 19.57 20.37 24.02
CA CYS A 345 20.94 20.21 24.55
C CYS A 345 20.90 19.31 25.80
N GLY A 346 21.80 18.36 25.90
CA GLY A 346 21.94 17.50 27.05
C GLY A 346 23.34 16.92 27.13
N ASP A 347 23.82 16.74 28.35
CA ASP A 347 25.03 15.98 28.63
C ASP A 347 24.63 14.53 28.92
N TYR A 348 25.48 13.60 28.53
CA TYR A 348 25.26 12.17 28.72
C TYR A 348 26.31 11.63 29.69
N SER A 349 25.85 10.87 30.68
CA SER A 349 26.71 10.17 31.63
C SER A 349 27.14 8.80 31.11
N GLU A 350 28.18 8.24 31.70
CA GLU A 350 28.68 6.89 31.39
C GLU A 350 28.49 5.98 32.57
N THR A 351 28.17 4.73 32.29
CA THR A 351 28.14 3.65 33.24
C THR A 351 29.04 2.50 32.74
N THR A 352 29.96 2.03 33.57
CA THR A 352 30.81 0.89 33.26
C THR A 352 30.41 -0.30 34.14
N ILE A 353 30.20 -1.45 33.52
CA ILE A 353 29.92 -2.72 34.20
C ILE A 353 31.00 -3.72 33.89
N ALA A 354 31.39 -4.54 34.89
CA ALA A 354 32.23 -5.69 34.69
C ALA A 354 31.39 -6.89 34.22
N LEU A 355 31.93 -7.62 33.23
CA LEU A 355 31.28 -8.78 32.64
C LEU A 355 31.99 -10.05 33.12
N SER A 356 31.38 -10.76 34.07
CA SER A 356 31.84 -12.04 34.55
C SER A 356 31.31 -13.20 33.68
N GLU A 357 31.93 -14.35 33.79
CA GLU A 357 31.48 -15.57 33.10
C GLU A 357 30.00 -15.88 33.47
N GLY A 358 29.20 -16.16 32.46
CA GLY A 358 27.77 -16.40 32.61
C GLY A 358 26.89 -15.13 32.69
N SER A 359 27.48 -13.94 32.81
CA SER A 359 26.71 -12.71 32.78
C SER A 359 26.14 -12.44 31.37
N ARG A 360 24.96 -11.79 31.34
CA ARG A 360 24.23 -11.43 30.12
C ARG A 360 23.71 -10.02 30.23
N LEU A 361 23.75 -9.29 29.13
CA LEU A 361 23.18 -7.95 29.02
C LEU A 361 22.31 -7.90 27.80
N ILE A 362 21.12 -7.34 27.96
CA ILE A 362 20.11 -7.23 26.91
C ILE A 362 19.69 -5.78 26.81
N PHE A 363 19.88 -5.20 25.61
CA PHE A 363 19.23 -3.96 25.18
C PHE A 363 18.02 -4.36 24.35
N TYR A 364 16.90 -3.69 24.51
CA TYR A 364 15.63 -4.02 23.85
C TYR A 364 14.80 -2.74 23.62
N SER A 365 14.00 -2.71 22.55
CA SER A 365 12.99 -1.66 22.33
C SER A 365 11.65 -2.05 22.96
N ASP A 366 10.75 -1.07 23.06
CA ASP A 366 9.41 -1.25 23.64
C ASP A 366 8.56 -2.28 22.89
N GLY A 367 8.73 -2.38 21.54
CA GLY A 367 8.03 -3.40 20.75
C GLY A 367 8.30 -4.85 21.18
N ILE A 368 9.37 -5.11 21.96
CA ILE A 368 9.58 -6.42 22.60
C ILE A 368 8.62 -6.61 23.77
N THR A 369 8.54 -5.63 24.68
CA THR A 369 7.78 -5.74 25.92
C THR A 369 6.29 -5.43 25.76
N GLU A 370 5.95 -4.58 24.79
CA GLU A 370 4.58 -4.18 24.46
C GLU A 370 3.92 -5.08 23.40
N ALA A 371 4.61 -6.14 22.93
CA ALA A 371 3.99 -7.14 22.08
C ALA A 371 2.78 -7.78 22.79
N VAL A 372 1.65 -7.88 22.11
CA VAL A 372 0.40 -8.37 22.70
C VAL A 372 0.00 -9.72 22.13
N ASN A 373 -0.62 -10.54 22.97
CA ASN A 373 -1.27 -11.78 22.56
C ASN A 373 -2.72 -11.53 22.08
N PRO A 374 -3.43 -12.56 21.57
CA PRO A 374 -4.84 -12.43 21.20
C PRO A 374 -5.80 -11.98 22.32
N ASP A 375 -5.40 -12.19 23.58
CA ASP A 375 -6.15 -11.77 24.77
C ASP A 375 -5.80 -10.33 25.21
N GLU A 376 -5.01 -9.60 24.43
CA GLU A 376 -4.51 -8.25 24.68
C GLU A 376 -3.59 -8.12 25.91
N GLU A 377 -2.99 -9.19 26.37
CA GLU A 377 -1.95 -9.14 27.40
C GLU A 377 -0.61 -8.77 26.77
N GLU A 378 0.16 -7.88 27.44
CA GLU A 378 1.53 -7.54 27.03
C GLU A 378 2.51 -8.67 27.37
N PHE A 379 3.55 -8.80 26.55
CA PHE A 379 4.65 -9.73 26.79
C PHE A 379 5.36 -9.43 28.12
N GLY A 380 5.69 -8.20 28.36
CA GLY A 380 6.19 -7.67 29.61
C GLY A 380 7.64 -8.04 29.95
N LEU A 381 8.12 -7.39 31.01
CA LEU A 381 9.52 -7.50 31.45
C LEU A 381 9.86 -8.86 32.08
N GLU A 382 8.89 -9.50 32.72
CA GLU A 382 9.09 -10.79 33.41
C GLU A 382 9.38 -11.92 32.39
N ARG A 383 8.61 -11.96 31.28
CA ARG A 383 8.81 -12.95 30.22
C ARG A 383 10.13 -12.71 29.49
N LEU A 384 10.49 -11.43 29.28
CA LEU A 384 11.79 -11.08 28.70
C LEU A 384 12.93 -11.59 29.58
N ALA A 385 12.89 -11.33 30.88
CA ALA A 385 13.90 -11.79 31.84
C ALA A 385 14.00 -13.31 31.88
N ALA A 386 12.88 -14.02 31.86
CA ALA A 386 12.84 -15.48 31.84
C ALA A 386 13.50 -16.07 30.57
N LEU A 387 13.18 -15.53 29.40
CA LEU A 387 13.81 -15.97 28.15
C LEU A 387 15.31 -15.65 28.12
N ALA A 388 15.68 -14.45 28.55
CA ALA A 388 17.08 -14.03 28.57
C ALA A 388 17.95 -14.84 29.57
N ALA A 389 17.33 -15.41 30.62
CA ALA A 389 18.00 -16.30 31.56
C ALA A 389 18.19 -17.75 31.06
N GLY A 390 17.48 -18.14 30.00
CA GLY A 390 17.51 -19.47 29.41
C GLY A 390 18.91 -19.90 28.92
N PRO A 391 19.20 -21.22 28.82
CA PRO A 391 20.54 -21.72 28.47
C PRO A 391 20.98 -21.32 27.06
N GLU A 392 20.07 -21.19 26.12
CA GLU A 392 20.32 -20.84 24.71
C GLU A 392 19.85 -19.41 24.37
N ALA A 393 19.88 -18.51 25.36
CA ALA A 393 19.42 -17.14 25.16
C ALA A 393 20.27 -16.42 24.08
N SER A 394 19.57 -15.76 23.20
CA SER A 394 20.11 -14.96 22.09
C SER A 394 19.06 -13.96 21.64
N ALA A 395 19.44 -13.01 20.80
CA ALA A 395 18.46 -12.10 20.19
C ALA A 395 17.36 -12.85 19.42
N MET A 396 17.72 -13.95 18.73
CA MET A 396 16.78 -14.77 17.98
C MET A 396 15.79 -15.49 18.90
N SER A 397 16.28 -16.16 19.97
CA SER A 397 15.39 -16.89 20.88
C SER A 397 14.41 -15.97 21.62
N ILE A 398 14.83 -14.74 21.94
CA ILE A 398 13.95 -13.70 22.51
C ILE A 398 12.87 -13.31 21.50
N ALA A 399 13.26 -13.01 20.28
CA ALA A 399 12.32 -12.64 19.22
C ALA A 399 11.33 -13.76 18.86
N ASP A 400 11.78 -15.01 18.81
CA ASP A 400 10.93 -16.18 18.58
C ASP A 400 9.95 -16.37 19.76
N GLY A 401 10.37 -16.11 21.00
CA GLY A 401 9.51 -16.12 22.17
C GLY A 401 8.41 -15.07 22.09
N VAL A 402 8.76 -13.84 21.70
CA VAL A 402 7.79 -12.74 21.47
C VAL A 402 6.81 -13.12 20.36
N LYS A 403 7.31 -13.63 19.24
CA LYS A 403 6.46 -14.05 18.11
C LYS A 403 5.50 -15.19 18.49
N THR A 404 5.99 -16.16 19.25
CA THR A 404 5.17 -17.27 19.75
C THR A 404 4.07 -16.77 20.71
N PHE A 405 4.40 -15.81 21.57
CA PHE A 405 3.43 -15.21 22.50
C PHE A 405 2.37 -14.40 21.74
N ALA A 406 2.76 -13.66 20.71
CA ALA A 406 1.84 -12.87 19.89
C ALA A 406 0.87 -13.72 19.04
N ASP A 407 1.12 -15.02 18.87
CA ASP A 407 0.26 -16.02 18.19
C ASP A 407 -0.38 -15.49 16.89
N GLY A 408 0.42 -14.84 16.05
CA GLY A 408 -0.01 -14.31 14.75
C GLY A 408 -0.69 -12.93 14.81
N ALA A 409 -0.86 -12.31 15.97
CA ALA A 409 -1.42 -10.95 16.10
C ALA A 409 -0.55 -9.87 15.45
N GLY A 410 0.71 -10.23 15.09
CA GLY A 410 1.69 -9.30 14.53
C GLY A 410 2.30 -8.37 15.58
N VAL A 411 3.42 -7.75 15.22
CA VAL A 411 4.09 -6.77 16.09
C VAL A 411 3.44 -5.40 15.85
N ARG A 412 2.98 -4.74 16.89
CA ARG A 412 2.34 -3.40 16.81
C ARG A 412 3.36 -2.28 16.65
N ASP A 413 4.59 -2.49 17.14
CA ASP A 413 5.73 -1.59 16.99
C ASP A 413 6.99 -2.35 16.57
N ASP A 414 8.02 -1.62 16.13
CA ASP A 414 9.30 -2.20 15.78
C ASP A 414 9.90 -2.90 17.00
N ALA A 415 10.28 -4.17 16.86
CA ALA A 415 10.78 -4.98 17.96
C ALA A 415 12.26 -5.30 17.74
N SER A 416 13.12 -4.71 18.55
CA SER A 416 14.57 -4.83 18.40
C SER A 416 15.24 -5.26 19.69
N VAL A 417 16.27 -6.09 19.56
CA VAL A 417 17.03 -6.61 20.70
C VAL A 417 18.49 -6.82 20.34
N VAL A 418 19.38 -6.44 21.27
CA VAL A 418 20.81 -6.77 21.25
C VAL A 418 21.14 -7.57 22.50
N PHE A 419 21.72 -8.72 22.32
CA PHE A 419 22.11 -9.66 23.36
C PHE A 419 23.63 -9.75 23.44
N VAL A 420 24.15 -9.62 24.64
CA VAL A 420 25.59 -9.83 24.96
C VAL A 420 25.69 -10.84 26.10
N GLY A 421 26.29 -12.00 25.83
CA GLY A 421 26.54 -13.04 26.84
C GLY A 421 28.03 -13.33 26.97
N VAL A 422 28.47 -13.64 28.18
CA VAL A 422 29.87 -14.07 28.46
C VAL A 422 29.90 -15.59 28.60
N GLY A 423 30.54 -16.24 27.64
CA GLY A 423 30.70 -17.70 27.62
C GLY A 423 31.97 -18.20 28.30
N LYS A 424 32.05 -19.52 28.48
CA LYS A 424 33.30 -20.20 28.80
C LYS A 424 34.27 -20.15 27.62
N GLN A 425 35.55 -20.07 27.88
CA GLN A 425 36.60 -19.81 26.91
C GLN A 425 36.86 -20.97 25.89
N GLU A 426 35.97 -21.95 25.76
CA GLU A 426 36.04 -23.01 24.76
C GLU A 426 35.23 -22.72 23.53
N TYR A 427 35.80 -22.03 22.54
CA TYR A 427 35.21 -21.90 21.20
C TYR A 427 36.04 -22.62 20.15
N SER A 428 35.54 -23.75 19.69
CA SER A 428 35.89 -24.29 18.38
C SER A 428 35.35 -23.37 17.27
N ARG A 429 36.24 -22.94 16.36
CA ARG A 429 35.84 -22.17 15.14
C ARG A 429 34.70 -22.88 14.43
N PRO A 430 33.62 -22.18 14.01
CA PRO A 430 32.69 -22.76 13.06
C PRO A 430 33.46 -23.09 11.78
N VAL A 431 33.38 -24.34 11.34
CA VAL A 431 33.86 -24.78 10.04
C VAL A 431 32.99 -24.10 9.01
N LEU A 432 33.56 -23.17 8.25
CA LEU A 432 32.97 -22.63 7.06
C LEU A 432 32.82 -23.76 6.02
N ASN A 433 31.60 -24.20 5.76
CA ASN A 433 31.26 -24.98 4.58
C ASN A 433 30.67 -24.04 3.52
#